data_48703222494925bb92620f4461b72c00
#
_entry.id   48703222494925bb92620f4461b72c00
#
_cell.length_a   1.000
_cell.length_b   1.000
_cell.length_c   1.000
_cell.angle_alpha   90.00
_cell.angle_beta   90.00
_cell.angle_gamma   90.00
#
_symmetry.space_group_name_H-M   'P 1'
#
loop_
_entity.id
_entity.type
_entity.pdbx_description
1 polymer ?
#
loop_
_entity_poly.entity_id
_entity_poly.type
_entity_poly.pdbx_seq_one_letter_code
_entity_poly.pdbx_strand_id
1 'polypeptide(L)'
;MSIDSLNWKILKCLQRNARQPNTEIGREVGISSPAVSERIKKMEDANIITGYFTDVSPMEAGYQFKAIITLRAFMGKLKPFLEIVKTYDEVINCYRITGNENIVMEVVLKNQKHLESFIDQLIFYGETKTQIVLSHVVKNNALKPVK
;
A
#
# COMPACT_ATOMS: atom_id res chain seq x y z
N MET A 1 2.65 -22.14 -5.81
CA MET A 1 3.31 -22.68 -4.59
C MET A 1 2.33 -22.63 -3.44
N SER A 2 2.14 -23.72 -2.73
CA SER A 2 1.37 -23.72 -1.47
C SER A 2 2.26 -23.17 -0.35
N ILE A 3 1.72 -22.28 0.49
CA ILE A 3 2.44 -21.72 1.62
C ILE A 3 2.30 -22.69 2.80
N ASP A 4 3.40 -23.39 3.16
CA ASP A 4 3.42 -24.29 4.30
C ASP A 4 3.42 -23.53 5.65
N SER A 5 3.24 -24.26 6.74
CA SER A 5 3.17 -23.68 8.09
C SER A 5 4.46 -22.93 8.48
N LEU A 6 5.61 -23.41 8.02
CA LEU A 6 6.91 -22.79 8.30
C LEU A 6 7.09 -21.48 7.51
N ASN A 7 6.67 -21.45 6.24
CA ASN A 7 6.64 -20.22 5.45
C ASN A 7 5.72 -19.17 6.07
N TRP A 8 4.56 -19.56 6.61
CA TRP A 8 3.68 -18.65 7.35
C TRP A 8 4.32 -18.06 8.61
N LYS A 9 5.13 -18.85 9.33
CA LYS A 9 5.90 -18.34 10.48
C LYS A 9 6.95 -17.31 10.04
N ILE A 10 7.68 -17.58 8.95
CA ILE A 10 8.64 -16.64 8.37
C ILE A 10 7.93 -15.34 7.91
N LEU A 11 6.83 -15.46 7.18
CA LEU A 11 6.03 -14.31 6.75
C LEU A 11 5.52 -13.47 7.92
N LYS A 12 5.13 -14.11 9.03
CA LYS A 12 4.73 -13.40 10.26
C LYS A 12 5.88 -12.56 10.83
N CYS A 13 7.11 -13.09 10.84
CA CYS A 13 8.30 -12.34 11.27
C CYS A 13 8.53 -11.13 10.36
N LEU A 14 8.55 -11.32 9.04
CA LEU A 14 8.80 -10.27 8.05
C LEU A 14 7.70 -9.20 8.03
N GLN A 15 6.43 -9.57 8.18
CA GLN A 15 5.32 -8.62 8.27
C GLN A 15 5.38 -7.77 9.55
N ARG A 16 5.97 -8.30 10.63
CA ARG A 16 6.20 -7.56 11.87
C ARG A 16 7.42 -6.64 11.74
N ASN A 17 8.49 -7.13 11.15
CA ASN A 17 9.73 -6.39 10.95
C ASN A 17 10.47 -6.90 9.69
N ALA A 18 10.31 -6.18 8.58
CA ALA A 18 10.95 -6.51 7.31
C ALA A 18 12.49 -6.47 7.35
N ARG A 19 13.08 -5.85 8.37
CA ARG A 19 14.53 -5.78 8.58
C ARG A 19 15.06 -6.82 9.56
N GLN A 20 14.23 -7.75 10.04
CA GLN A 20 14.67 -8.80 10.96
C GLN A 20 15.71 -9.70 10.27
N PRO A 21 16.92 -9.89 10.88
CA PRO A 21 17.96 -10.75 10.31
C PRO A 21 17.50 -12.20 10.16
N ASN A 22 17.92 -12.89 9.09
CA ASN A 22 17.60 -14.29 8.87
C ASN A 22 18.04 -15.22 10.01
N THR A 23 19.12 -14.85 10.72
CA THR A 23 19.58 -15.56 11.91
C THR A 23 18.58 -15.51 13.08
N GLU A 24 17.93 -14.36 13.27
CA GLU A 24 16.90 -14.19 14.30
C GLU A 24 15.60 -14.88 13.90
N ILE A 25 15.19 -14.75 12.63
CA ILE A 25 14.04 -15.48 12.09
C ILE A 25 14.27 -16.98 12.27
N GLY A 26 15.46 -17.48 11.92
CA GLY A 26 15.80 -18.89 12.06
C GLY A 26 15.67 -19.41 13.50
N ARG A 27 16.13 -18.63 14.48
CA ARG A 27 15.96 -18.97 15.91
C ARG A 27 14.47 -19.02 16.31
N GLU A 28 13.67 -18.05 15.83
CA GLU A 28 12.24 -17.96 16.17
C GLU A 28 11.43 -19.12 15.55
N VAL A 29 11.78 -19.53 14.34
CA VAL A 29 11.00 -20.56 13.60
C VAL A 29 11.62 -21.97 13.65
N GLY A 30 12.83 -22.11 14.24
CA GLY A 30 13.48 -23.39 14.49
C GLY A 30 14.22 -23.97 13.26
N ILE A 31 14.83 -23.12 12.39
CA ILE A 31 15.64 -23.57 11.25
C ILE A 31 16.92 -22.70 11.11
N SER A 32 17.86 -23.16 10.28
CA SER A 32 19.09 -22.43 10.01
C SER A 32 18.87 -21.17 9.18
N SER A 33 19.75 -20.15 9.33
CA SER A 33 19.71 -18.92 8.54
C SER A 33 19.77 -19.16 7.02
N PRO A 34 20.60 -20.07 6.48
CA PRO A 34 20.55 -20.40 5.06
C PRO A 34 19.21 -20.97 4.61
N ALA A 35 18.57 -21.82 5.45
CA ALA A 35 17.25 -22.37 5.14
C ALA A 35 16.16 -21.29 5.14
N VAL A 36 16.25 -20.27 6.04
CA VAL A 36 15.38 -19.09 6.00
C VAL A 36 15.56 -18.34 4.69
N SER A 37 16.81 -18.04 4.32
CA SER A 37 17.13 -17.31 3.08
C SER A 37 16.58 -18.00 1.84
N GLU A 38 16.76 -19.33 1.73
CA GLU A 38 16.23 -20.11 0.60
C GLU A 38 14.70 -20.05 0.52
N ARG A 39 14.02 -20.17 1.66
CA ARG A 39 12.55 -20.07 1.72
C ARG A 39 12.02 -18.69 1.35
N ILE A 40 12.67 -17.63 1.84
CA ILE A 40 12.34 -16.25 1.47
C ILE A 40 12.48 -16.07 -0.04
N LYS A 41 13.61 -16.48 -0.62
CA LYS A 41 13.84 -16.39 -2.06
C LYS A 41 12.77 -17.13 -2.87
N LYS A 42 12.39 -18.34 -2.46
CA LYS A 42 11.29 -19.09 -3.13
C LYS A 42 9.94 -18.35 -3.04
N MET A 43 9.66 -17.67 -1.93
CA MET A 43 8.44 -16.89 -1.78
C MET A 43 8.47 -15.58 -2.60
N GLU A 44 9.65 -14.96 -2.77
CA GLU A 44 9.85 -13.83 -3.68
C GLU A 44 9.66 -14.26 -5.14
N ASP A 45 10.33 -15.34 -5.57
CA ASP A 45 10.22 -15.90 -6.93
C ASP A 45 8.78 -16.31 -7.28
N ALA A 46 8.00 -16.74 -6.28
CA ALA A 46 6.58 -17.08 -6.42
C ALA A 46 5.63 -15.87 -6.28
N ASN A 47 6.13 -14.65 -6.17
CA ASN A 47 5.35 -13.43 -5.92
C ASN A 47 4.44 -13.50 -4.67
N ILE A 48 4.80 -14.30 -3.68
CA ILE A 48 4.15 -14.31 -2.36
C ILE A 48 4.63 -13.11 -1.55
N ILE A 49 5.94 -12.85 -1.59
CA ILE A 49 6.54 -11.60 -1.10
C ILE A 49 6.71 -10.68 -2.32
N THR A 50 5.96 -9.61 -2.35
CA THR A 50 5.94 -8.65 -3.47
C THR A 50 6.84 -7.45 -3.26
N GLY A 51 7.41 -7.28 -2.06
CA GLY A 51 8.33 -6.20 -1.73
C GLY A 51 8.48 -5.97 -0.23
N TYR A 52 9.41 -5.07 0.09
CA TYR A 52 9.71 -4.60 1.44
C TYR A 52 9.62 -3.08 1.43
N PHE A 53 8.84 -2.51 2.33
CA PHE A 53 8.55 -1.09 2.31
C PHE A 53 8.85 -0.43 3.65
N THR A 54 9.36 0.80 3.60
CA THR A 54 9.48 1.66 4.77
C THR A 54 8.18 2.43 4.95
N ASP A 55 7.60 2.34 6.13
CA ASP A 55 6.45 3.14 6.51
C ASP A 55 6.92 4.50 7.03
N VAL A 56 6.60 5.56 6.31
CA VAL A 56 6.97 6.94 6.65
C VAL A 56 5.74 7.68 7.15
N SER A 57 5.88 8.37 8.28
CA SER A 57 4.82 9.26 8.79
C SER A 57 4.67 10.48 7.88
N PRO A 58 3.53 10.67 7.21
CA PRO A 58 3.34 11.86 6.38
C PRO A 58 3.42 13.16 7.20
N MET A 59 2.90 13.17 8.41
CA MET A 59 2.92 14.33 9.31
C MET A 59 4.37 14.75 9.64
N GLU A 60 5.21 13.79 10.03
CA GLU A 60 6.62 14.05 10.33
C GLU A 60 7.43 14.42 9.07
N ALA A 61 6.97 13.98 7.89
CA ALA A 61 7.53 14.36 6.60
C ALA A 61 7.05 15.73 6.09
N GLY A 62 6.18 16.43 6.85
CA GLY A 62 5.73 17.80 6.55
C GLY A 62 4.40 17.91 5.80
N TYR A 63 3.66 16.82 5.64
CA TYR A 63 2.31 16.86 5.08
C TYR A 63 1.28 17.10 6.20
N GLN A 64 0.35 18.04 5.99
CA GLN A 64 -0.70 18.34 6.97
C GLN A 64 -1.91 17.42 6.87
N PHE A 65 -2.19 16.89 5.67
CA PHE A 65 -3.38 16.08 5.43
C PHE A 65 -3.03 14.76 4.76
N LYS A 66 -3.68 13.70 5.23
CA LYS A 66 -3.92 12.49 4.46
C LYS A 66 -5.40 12.47 4.11
N ALA A 67 -5.73 12.19 2.85
CA ALA A 67 -7.11 12.12 2.40
C ALA A 67 -7.37 10.85 1.58
N ILE A 68 -8.63 10.42 1.58
CA ILE A 68 -9.17 9.46 0.64
C ILE A 68 -9.97 10.23 -0.39
N ILE A 69 -9.61 10.10 -1.66
CA ILE A 69 -10.34 10.70 -2.77
C ILE A 69 -10.88 9.60 -3.65
N THR A 70 -12.20 9.59 -3.83
CA THR A 70 -12.84 8.74 -4.84
C THR A 70 -13.13 9.55 -6.09
N LEU A 71 -13.06 8.88 -7.25
CA LEU A 71 -13.33 9.50 -8.55
C LEU A 71 -14.27 8.61 -9.37
N ARG A 72 -15.33 9.21 -9.87
CA ARG A 72 -16.19 8.63 -10.91
C ARG A 72 -15.83 9.26 -12.24
N ALA A 73 -15.07 8.52 -13.06
CA ALA A 73 -14.58 9.02 -14.33
C ALA A 73 -15.71 9.37 -15.29
N PHE A 74 -15.59 10.49 -15.98
CA PHE A 74 -16.45 10.83 -17.11
C PHE A 74 -16.24 9.86 -18.27
N MET A 75 -17.20 9.79 -19.17
CA MET A 75 -17.12 8.92 -20.36
C MET A 75 -15.81 9.19 -21.12
N GLY A 76 -15.04 8.14 -21.39
CA GLY A 76 -13.77 8.22 -22.11
C GLY A 76 -12.58 8.73 -21.29
N LYS A 77 -12.77 9.14 -20.02
CA LYS A 77 -11.70 9.72 -19.19
C LYS A 77 -10.99 8.71 -18.29
N LEU A 78 -11.54 7.51 -18.08
CA LEU A 78 -10.94 6.52 -17.18
C LEU A 78 -9.54 6.10 -17.64
N LYS A 79 -9.36 5.69 -18.90
CA LYS A 79 -8.06 5.27 -19.43
C LYS A 79 -7.01 6.38 -19.35
N PRO A 80 -7.27 7.62 -19.81
CA PRO A 80 -6.34 8.73 -19.63
C PRO A 80 -5.99 8.97 -18.15
N PHE A 81 -6.97 8.88 -17.24
CA PHE A 81 -6.74 9.04 -15.81
C PHE A 81 -5.80 7.97 -15.24
N LEU A 82 -5.97 6.71 -15.62
CA LEU A 82 -5.11 5.61 -15.17
C LEU A 82 -3.64 5.80 -15.56
N GLU A 83 -3.35 6.56 -16.61
CA GLU A 83 -1.98 6.89 -16.98
C GLU A 83 -1.45 8.11 -16.22
N ILE A 84 -2.23 9.18 -16.13
CA ILE A 84 -1.78 10.40 -15.47
C ILE A 84 -1.62 10.23 -13.96
N VAL A 85 -2.47 9.43 -13.30
CA VAL A 85 -2.42 9.24 -11.85
C VAL A 85 -1.08 8.67 -11.37
N LYS A 86 -0.37 7.94 -12.22
CA LYS A 86 0.96 7.40 -11.94
C LYS A 86 2.03 8.49 -11.80
N THR A 87 1.75 9.70 -12.26
CA THR A 87 2.68 10.85 -12.24
C THR A 87 2.42 11.81 -11.08
N TYR A 88 1.36 11.60 -10.30
CA TYR A 88 1.01 12.48 -9.18
C TYR A 88 1.77 12.10 -7.91
N ASP A 89 2.66 12.97 -7.46
CA ASP A 89 3.45 12.79 -6.23
C ASP A 89 2.57 12.73 -4.97
N GLU A 90 1.38 13.32 -5.03
CA GLU A 90 0.40 13.32 -3.94
C GLU A 90 -0.18 11.93 -3.68
N VAL A 91 -0.21 11.06 -4.69
CA VAL A 91 -0.89 9.76 -4.64
C VAL A 91 0.02 8.69 -4.06
N ILE A 92 -0.29 8.23 -2.86
CA ILE A 92 0.41 7.12 -2.21
C ILE A 92 -0.07 5.78 -2.73
N ASN A 93 -1.39 5.61 -2.83
CA ASN A 93 -2.02 4.41 -3.37
C ASN A 93 -3.20 4.80 -4.26
N CYS A 94 -3.40 4.06 -5.34
CA CYS A 94 -4.54 4.22 -6.24
C CYS A 94 -5.08 2.86 -6.62
N TYR A 95 -6.39 2.67 -6.45
CA TYR A 95 -7.08 1.41 -6.74
C TYR A 95 -8.22 1.64 -7.73
N ARG A 96 -8.38 0.71 -8.66
CA ARG A 96 -9.65 0.57 -9.40
C ARG A 96 -10.63 -0.21 -8.53
N ILE A 97 -11.84 0.28 -8.42
CA ILE A 97 -12.88 -0.34 -7.59
C ILE A 97 -14.16 -0.58 -8.40
N THR A 98 -14.99 -1.48 -7.90
CA THR A 98 -16.36 -1.68 -8.39
C THR A 98 -17.32 -0.74 -7.67
N GLY A 99 -18.48 -0.45 -8.28
CA GLY A 99 -19.51 0.43 -7.72
C GLY A 99 -19.68 1.71 -8.52
N ASN A 100 -20.25 2.73 -7.89
CA ASN A 100 -20.52 4.02 -8.55
C ASN A 100 -19.25 4.79 -8.90
N GLU A 101 -18.25 4.74 -8.02
CA GLU A 101 -16.92 5.27 -8.26
C GLU A 101 -16.06 4.22 -8.96
N ASN A 102 -15.13 4.69 -9.82
CA ASN A 102 -14.21 3.80 -10.54
C ASN A 102 -12.86 3.66 -9.80
N ILE A 103 -12.50 4.69 -9.05
CA ILE A 103 -11.18 4.90 -8.46
C ILE A 103 -11.32 5.28 -7.00
N VAL A 104 -10.40 4.79 -6.17
CA VAL A 104 -10.11 5.32 -4.84
C VAL A 104 -8.62 5.56 -4.71
N MET A 105 -8.25 6.71 -4.18
CA MET A 105 -6.86 7.12 -3.96
C MET A 105 -6.63 7.46 -2.49
N GLU A 106 -5.48 7.06 -1.99
CA GLU A 106 -4.90 7.62 -0.77
C GLU A 106 -3.89 8.69 -1.15
N VAL A 107 -4.09 9.90 -0.65
CA VAL A 107 -3.25 11.05 -1.01
C VAL A 107 -2.71 11.75 0.22
N VAL A 108 -1.56 12.42 0.08
CA VAL A 108 -0.95 13.29 1.10
C VAL A 108 -0.80 14.70 0.55
N LEU A 109 -1.10 15.69 1.38
CA LEU A 109 -1.22 17.08 0.95
C LEU A 109 -0.55 18.00 1.98
N LYS A 110 0.20 18.98 1.48
CA LYS A 110 1.01 19.90 2.30
C LYS A 110 0.15 20.86 3.12
N ASN A 111 -0.97 21.33 2.55
CA ASN A 111 -1.87 22.29 3.15
C ASN A 111 -3.19 22.35 2.37
N GLN A 112 -4.13 23.21 2.83
CA GLN A 112 -5.43 23.36 2.20
C GLN A 112 -5.35 23.86 0.74
N LYS A 113 -4.44 24.80 0.45
CA LYS A 113 -4.26 25.31 -0.93
C LYS A 113 -3.77 24.22 -1.88
N HIS A 114 -2.89 23.34 -1.40
CA HIS A 114 -2.42 22.19 -2.17
C HIS A 114 -3.55 21.19 -2.44
N LEU A 115 -4.43 20.95 -1.45
CA LEU A 115 -5.64 20.13 -1.62
C LEU A 115 -6.54 20.70 -2.73
N GLU A 116 -6.85 21.99 -2.68
CA GLU A 116 -7.67 22.67 -3.68
C GLU A 116 -7.07 22.53 -5.08
N SER A 117 -5.78 22.84 -5.24
CA SER A 117 -5.07 22.71 -6.52
C SER A 117 -5.06 21.27 -7.05
N PHE A 118 -4.96 20.28 -6.17
CA PHE A 118 -4.98 18.89 -6.57
C PHE A 118 -6.38 18.46 -7.02
N ILE A 119 -7.44 18.86 -6.31
CA ILE A 119 -8.82 18.60 -6.72
C ILE A 119 -9.09 19.22 -8.10
N ASP A 120 -8.63 20.45 -8.35
CA ASP A 120 -8.80 21.13 -9.64
C ASP A 120 -8.20 20.36 -10.82
N GLN A 121 -7.11 19.60 -10.59
CA GLN A 121 -6.56 18.70 -11.60
C GLN A 121 -7.44 17.46 -11.82
N LEU A 122 -8.06 16.93 -10.78
CA LEU A 122 -8.86 15.71 -10.84
C LEU A 122 -10.22 15.93 -11.50
N ILE A 123 -10.87 17.07 -11.31
CA ILE A 123 -12.22 17.36 -11.85
C ILE A 123 -12.27 17.34 -13.37
N PHE A 124 -11.16 17.48 -14.07
CA PHE A 124 -11.07 17.29 -15.50
C PHE A 124 -11.42 15.86 -15.94
N TYR A 125 -11.14 14.87 -15.07
CA TYR A 125 -11.30 13.45 -15.38
C TYR A 125 -12.61 12.86 -14.88
N GLY A 126 -13.22 13.44 -13.84
CA GLY A 126 -14.43 12.88 -13.25
C GLY A 126 -14.95 13.68 -12.07
N GLU A 127 -16.05 13.18 -11.51
CA GLU A 127 -16.58 13.68 -10.24
C GLU A 127 -15.74 13.12 -9.08
N THR A 128 -15.39 13.99 -8.14
CA THR A 128 -14.55 13.63 -7.00
C THR A 128 -15.30 13.79 -5.67
N LYS A 129 -14.97 12.92 -4.72
CA LYS A 129 -15.34 13.09 -3.30
C LYS A 129 -14.07 13.00 -2.48
N THR A 130 -13.83 13.99 -1.64
CA THR A 130 -12.65 14.06 -0.77
C THR A 130 -13.04 13.87 0.68
N GLN A 131 -12.37 12.96 1.35
CA GLN A 131 -12.55 12.68 2.78
C GLN A 131 -11.20 12.78 3.48
N ILE A 132 -11.11 13.69 4.47
CA ILE A 132 -9.88 13.83 5.27
C ILE A 132 -9.80 12.68 6.26
N VAL A 133 -8.65 12.00 6.30
CA VAL A 133 -8.39 10.94 7.28
C VAL A 133 -8.12 11.56 8.63
N LEU A 134 -8.99 11.27 9.61
CA LEU A 134 -8.83 11.76 10.98
C LEU A 134 -7.82 10.93 11.77
N SER A 135 -7.85 9.60 11.58
CA SER A 135 -6.95 8.66 12.24
C SER A 135 -6.81 7.37 11.44
N HIS A 136 -5.71 6.66 11.64
CA HIS A 136 -5.47 5.34 11.04
C HIS A 136 -5.63 4.26 12.12
N VAL A 137 -6.84 3.75 12.26
CA VAL A 137 -7.25 2.86 13.38
C VAL A 137 -6.56 1.49 13.31
N VAL A 138 -6.44 0.92 12.11
CA VAL A 138 -5.73 -0.34 11.87
C VAL A 138 -4.72 -0.14 10.75
N LYS A 139 -3.45 -0.36 11.04
CA LYS A 139 -2.35 -0.12 10.11
C LYS A 139 -1.58 -1.43 9.85
N ASN A 140 -1.45 -1.78 8.57
CA ASN A 140 -0.61 -2.89 8.11
C ASN A 140 -0.82 -4.20 8.91
N ASN A 141 -2.08 -4.56 9.19
CA ASN A 141 -2.37 -5.80 9.91
C ASN A 141 -1.86 -7.01 9.10
N ALA A 142 -1.17 -7.93 9.79
CA ALA A 142 -0.53 -9.06 9.14
C ALA A 142 -1.56 -10.03 8.53
N LEU A 143 -1.30 -10.47 7.30
CA LEU A 143 -2.06 -11.54 6.66
C LEU A 143 -1.83 -12.86 7.41
N LYS A 144 -2.88 -13.67 7.49
CA LYS A 144 -2.89 -14.98 8.15
C LYS A 144 -3.24 -16.07 7.14
N PRO A 145 -2.93 -17.35 7.44
CA PRO A 145 -3.37 -18.46 6.62
C PRO A 145 -4.88 -18.42 6.36
N VAL A 146 -5.28 -18.67 5.12
CA VAL A 146 -6.69 -18.92 4.78
C VAL A 146 -7.04 -20.28 5.35
N LYS A 147 -8.13 -20.36 6.12
CA LYS A 147 -8.64 -21.61 6.69
C LYS A 147 -9.36 -22.43 5.63
#